data_46251ec3f0ba3fb2bd8756ce4cebb922
#
_entry.id   46251ec3f0ba3fb2bd8756ce4cebb922
#
_cell.length_a   1.000
_cell.length_b   1.000
_cell.length_c   1.000
_cell.angle_alpha   90.00
_cell.angle_beta   90.00
_cell.angle_gamma   90.00
#
_symmetry.space_group_name_H-M   'P 1'
#
loop_
_entity.id
_entity.type
_entity.pdbx_description
1 polymer ?
#
loop_
_entity_poly.entity_id
_entity_poly.type
_entity_poly.pdbx_seq_one_letter_code
_entity_poly.pdbx_strand_id
1 'polypeptide(L)'
;MLFATGIVDTLPNTPDAASMIAIGSMRLCPVCDAYEVIDKRVAVIGPADQATKKALFMQTYSSDVTILATDAISGLAPATGELLKAAGVRVEECLPDSVRAAGPGARVSLRDGRSLSFDTIYPAMGCTIRSKLAIDLGAECDGAGNLVVDSHQRTGIAGLYAAGDVVDEINQIAVAFGHAAIAATDMHNYLATTD
;
A
#
# COMPACT_ATOMS: atom_id res chain seq x y z
N MET A 1 -20.25 16.61 8.86
CA MET A 1 -18.77 16.67 8.65
C MET A 1 -18.36 15.43 7.86
N LEU A 2 -17.37 15.54 6.93
CA LEU A 2 -16.85 14.40 6.16
C LEU A 2 -15.33 14.23 6.43
N PHE A 3 -14.92 13.03 6.81
CA PHE A 3 -13.51 12.62 6.87
C PHE A 3 -13.11 12.00 5.53
N ALA A 4 -12.18 12.63 4.83
CA ALA A 4 -11.56 12.16 3.60
C ALA A 4 -10.02 12.27 3.74
N THR A 5 -9.52 11.80 4.88
CA THR A 5 -8.14 12.01 5.32
C THR A 5 -7.16 11.00 4.75
N GLY A 6 -7.66 9.89 4.22
CA GLY A 6 -6.89 8.85 3.54
C GLY A 6 -5.89 8.11 4.42
N ILE A 7 -4.82 7.64 3.78
CA ILE A 7 -3.71 6.88 4.40
C ILE A 7 -2.37 7.55 4.11
N VAL A 8 -1.33 7.07 4.79
CA VAL A 8 0.08 7.36 4.48
C VAL A 8 0.83 6.04 4.38
N ASP A 9 1.36 5.74 3.20
CA ASP A 9 2.16 4.53 2.98
C ASP A 9 3.44 4.55 3.82
N THR A 10 3.80 3.39 4.37
CA THR A 10 5.10 3.19 5.00
C THR A 10 6.13 2.90 3.92
N LEU A 11 7.16 3.74 3.86
CA LEU A 11 8.24 3.64 2.88
C LEU A 11 9.52 3.09 3.52
N PRO A 12 10.43 2.50 2.72
CA PRO A 12 11.79 2.21 3.18
C PRO A 12 12.48 3.49 3.69
N ASN A 13 13.27 3.37 4.74
CA ASN A 13 14.04 4.50 5.26
C ASN A 13 15.18 4.85 4.30
N THR A 14 14.90 5.69 3.32
CA THR A 14 15.86 6.20 2.33
C THR A 14 15.69 7.71 2.15
N PRO A 15 16.79 8.48 2.07
CA PRO A 15 16.71 9.91 1.77
C PRO A 15 16.17 10.18 0.36
N ASP A 16 16.21 9.17 -0.51
CA ASP A 16 15.88 9.30 -1.92
C ASP A 16 14.42 9.04 -2.25
N ALA A 17 13.56 8.69 -1.25
CA ALA A 17 12.19 8.22 -1.48
C ALA A 17 11.37 9.16 -2.39
N ALA A 18 11.37 10.46 -2.12
CA ALA A 18 10.60 11.43 -2.90
C ALA A 18 11.08 11.52 -4.36
N SER A 19 12.39 11.54 -4.59
CA SER A 19 12.95 11.55 -5.94
C SER A 19 12.70 10.24 -6.69
N MET A 20 12.80 9.11 -6.00
CA MET A 20 12.52 7.79 -6.57
C MET A 20 11.06 7.65 -6.98
N ILE A 21 10.12 8.17 -6.20
CA ILE A 21 8.70 8.19 -6.56
C ILE A 21 8.49 9.09 -7.78
N ALA A 22 9.09 10.28 -7.79
CA ALA A 22 8.92 11.23 -8.90
C ALA A 22 9.40 10.70 -10.26
N ILE A 23 10.43 9.84 -10.27
CA ILE A 23 10.97 9.23 -11.52
C ILE A 23 10.45 7.81 -11.78
N GLY A 24 9.62 7.25 -10.90
CA GLY A 24 9.03 5.92 -11.05
C GLY A 24 9.96 4.74 -10.71
N SER A 25 11.12 4.99 -10.09
CA SER A 25 11.97 3.91 -9.55
C SER A 25 11.50 3.38 -8.19
N MET A 26 10.56 4.07 -7.55
CA MET A 26 9.72 3.58 -6.46
C MET A 26 8.27 3.87 -6.80
N ARG A 27 7.41 2.85 -6.73
CA ARG A 27 6.00 2.91 -7.10
C ARG A 27 5.15 2.33 -5.97
N LEU A 28 3.98 2.89 -5.70
CA LEU A 28 3.19 2.52 -4.53
C LEU A 28 2.06 1.54 -4.86
N CYS A 29 1.47 1.67 -6.06
CA CYS A 29 0.23 0.99 -6.42
C CYS A 29 0.40 0.11 -7.68
N PRO A 30 0.65 -1.20 -7.53
CA PRO A 30 0.77 -2.10 -8.69
C PRO A 30 -0.46 -2.12 -9.60
N VAL A 31 -1.67 -2.03 -9.02
CA VAL A 31 -2.92 -1.99 -9.80
C VAL A 31 -2.98 -0.76 -10.70
N CYS A 32 -2.33 0.33 -10.29
CA CYS A 32 -2.34 1.60 -11.00
C CYS A 32 -1.34 1.62 -12.18
N ASP A 33 -0.17 0.99 -12.01
CA ASP A 33 0.98 1.26 -12.88
C ASP A 33 1.88 0.05 -13.21
N ALA A 34 1.52 -1.18 -12.78
CA ALA A 34 2.33 -2.36 -13.09
C ALA A 34 2.47 -2.63 -14.61
N TYR A 35 1.53 -2.15 -15.42
CA TYR A 35 1.62 -2.22 -16.88
C TYR A 35 2.85 -1.48 -17.44
N GLU A 36 3.30 -0.41 -16.79
CA GLU A 36 4.48 0.36 -17.21
C GLU A 36 5.81 -0.34 -16.94
N VAL A 37 5.79 -1.41 -16.15
CA VAL A 37 6.97 -2.15 -15.73
C VAL A 37 6.99 -3.60 -16.27
N ILE A 38 6.27 -3.85 -17.37
CA ILE A 38 6.31 -5.13 -18.07
C ILE A 38 7.77 -5.47 -18.42
N ASP A 39 8.16 -6.72 -18.16
CA ASP A 39 9.48 -7.29 -18.42
C ASP A 39 10.65 -6.56 -17.74
N LYS A 40 10.38 -5.71 -16.74
CA LYS A 40 11.39 -5.02 -15.94
C LYS A 40 11.81 -5.88 -14.73
N ARG A 41 12.97 -5.56 -14.18
CA ARG A 41 13.44 -6.12 -12.91
C ARG A 41 12.73 -5.41 -11.77
N VAL A 42 11.78 -6.10 -11.15
CA VAL A 42 10.91 -5.53 -10.11
C VAL A 42 11.30 -6.09 -8.75
N ALA A 43 11.42 -5.21 -7.75
CA ALA A 43 11.48 -5.61 -6.36
C ALA A 43 10.19 -5.26 -5.61
N VAL A 44 9.82 -6.10 -4.66
CA VAL A 44 8.79 -5.79 -3.65
C VAL A 44 9.46 -5.81 -2.29
N ILE A 45 9.52 -4.66 -1.59
CA ILE A 45 10.23 -4.53 -0.32
C ILE A 45 9.27 -4.45 0.86
N GLY A 46 9.50 -5.26 1.89
CA GLY A 46 8.70 -5.28 3.12
C GLY A 46 8.84 -6.59 3.87
N PRO A 47 8.09 -6.78 4.96
CA PRO A 47 7.97 -8.08 5.61
C PRO A 47 7.54 -9.15 4.60
N ALA A 48 8.18 -10.33 4.64
CA ALA A 48 8.03 -11.35 3.60
C ALA A 48 6.57 -11.74 3.35
N ASP A 49 5.77 -11.91 4.40
CA ASP A 49 4.35 -12.25 4.28
C ASP A 49 3.54 -11.13 3.59
N GLN A 50 3.78 -9.87 3.93
CA GLN A 50 3.10 -8.72 3.32
C GLN A 50 3.50 -8.55 1.85
N ALA A 51 4.79 -8.75 1.55
CA ALA A 51 5.32 -8.64 0.20
C ALA A 51 4.81 -9.75 -0.74
N THR A 52 4.47 -10.94 -0.21
CA THR A 52 4.09 -12.12 -1.00
C THR A 52 2.93 -11.83 -1.96
N LYS A 53 1.81 -11.30 -1.47
CA LYS A 53 0.64 -11.04 -2.32
C LYS A 53 0.96 -10.07 -3.46
N LYS A 54 1.70 -9.01 -3.13
CA LYS A 54 2.10 -7.99 -4.11
C LYS A 54 3.09 -8.55 -5.14
N ALA A 55 4.04 -9.38 -4.72
CA ALA A 55 4.99 -10.03 -5.61
C ALA A 55 4.33 -11.02 -6.58
N LEU A 56 3.40 -11.83 -6.09
CA LEU A 56 2.61 -12.74 -6.94
C LEU A 56 1.75 -11.98 -7.96
N PHE A 57 1.17 -10.85 -7.58
CA PHE A 57 0.47 -9.97 -8.52
C PHE A 57 1.41 -9.43 -9.59
N MET A 58 2.62 -9.01 -9.23
CA MET A 58 3.62 -8.50 -10.17
C MET A 58 4.09 -9.53 -11.18
N GLN A 59 4.01 -10.83 -10.89
CA GLN A 59 4.32 -11.91 -11.83
C GLN A 59 3.43 -11.90 -13.10
N THR A 60 2.27 -11.27 -13.04
CA THR A 60 1.42 -11.05 -14.24
C THR A 60 2.09 -10.13 -15.26
N TYR A 61 3.00 -9.27 -14.82
CA TYR A 61 3.62 -8.22 -15.63
C TYR A 61 5.10 -8.44 -15.88
N SER A 62 5.81 -9.07 -14.95
CA SER A 62 7.24 -9.37 -15.09
C SER A 62 7.60 -10.73 -14.53
N SER A 63 8.45 -11.47 -15.27
CA SER A 63 9.04 -12.74 -14.80
C SER A 63 10.26 -12.53 -13.87
N ASP A 64 10.78 -11.31 -13.76
CA ASP A 64 11.95 -10.97 -12.93
C ASP A 64 11.50 -10.21 -11.66
N VAL A 65 10.82 -10.92 -10.77
CA VAL A 65 10.32 -10.38 -9.50
C VAL A 65 11.14 -10.92 -8.32
N THR A 66 11.53 -10.00 -7.42
CA THR A 66 12.27 -10.35 -6.19
C THR A 66 11.59 -9.71 -4.98
N ILE A 67 11.32 -10.49 -3.94
CA ILE A 67 10.98 -9.96 -2.62
C ILE A 67 12.27 -9.58 -1.91
N LEU A 68 12.33 -8.35 -1.42
CA LEU A 68 13.35 -7.84 -0.53
C LEU A 68 12.79 -7.86 0.90
N ALA A 69 12.97 -8.97 1.58
CA ALA A 69 12.45 -9.17 2.93
C ALA A 69 13.20 -8.31 3.94
N THR A 70 12.46 -7.51 4.71
CA THR A 70 13.01 -6.69 5.79
C THR A 70 13.13 -7.44 7.11
N ASP A 71 12.47 -8.58 7.20
CA ASP A 71 12.51 -9.57 8.29
C ASP A 71 13.29 -10.84 7.89
N ALA A 72 13.42 -11.75 8.82
CA ALA A 72 14.13 -13.01 8.56
C ALA A 72 13.26 -13.97 7.72
N ILE A 73 13.78 -14.43 6.58
CA ILE A 73 13.10 -15.39 5.69
C ILE A 73 12.79 -16.70 6.41
N SER A 74 13.58 -17.08 7.44
CA SER A 74 13.33 -18.27 8.26
C SER A 74 11.97 -18.26 8.98
N GLY A 75 11.32 -17.09 9.10
CA GLY A 75 9.98 -16.93 9.65
C GLY A 75 8.86 -17.16 8.63
N LEU A 76 9.19 -17.26 7.34
CA LEU A 76 8.20 -17.47 6.29
C LEU A 76 7.59 -18.87 6.39
N ALA A 77 6.27 -18.98 6.31
CA ALA A 77 5.59 -20.27 6.33
C ALA A 77 6.06 -21.15 5.16
N PRO A 78 6.34 -22.45 5.39
CA PRO A 78 6.85 -23.34 4.34
C PRO A 78 5.97 -23.35 3.08
N ALA A 79 4.65 -23.36 3.24
CA ALA A 79 3.71 -23.32 2.11
C ALA A 79 3.85 -22.04 1.28
N THR A 80 4.10 -20.88 1.91
CA THR A 80 4.36 -19.62 1.22
C THR A 80 5.68 -19.66 0.44
N GLY A 81 6.73 -20.25 1.05
CA GLY A 81 8.01 -20.44 0.38
C GLY A 81 7.90 -21.31 -0.89
N GLU A 82 7.17 -22.42 -0.82
CA GLU A 82 6.91 -23.28 -1.98
C GLU A 82 6.08 -22.56 -3.06
N LEU A 83 5.08 -21.78 -2.67
CA LEU A 83 4.29 -20.97 -3.59
C LEU A 83 5.15 -19.95 -4.35
N LEU A 84 5.99 -19.21 -3.65
CA LEU A 84 6.90 -18.23 -4.24
C LEU A 84 7.91 -18.90 -5.19
N LYS A 85 8.48 -20.03 -4.77
CA LYS A 85 9.39 -20.82 -5.60
C LYS A 85 8.71 -21.33 -6.88
N ALA A 86 7.49 -21.86 -6.77
CA ALA A 86 6.71 -22.32 -7.92
C ALA A 86 6.37 -21.19 -8.88
N ALA A 87 6.15 -19.98 -8.36
CA ALA A 87 5.91 -18.77 -9.14
C ALA A 87 7.21 -18.15 -9.72
N GLY A 88 8.40 -18.67 -9.39
CA GLY A 88 9.67 -18.09 -9.85
C GLY A 88 10.06 -16.78 -9.16
N VAL A 89 9.43 -16.45 -8.03
CA VAL A 89 9.77 -15.26 -7.24
C VAL A 89 10.99 -15.54 -6.37
N ARG A 90 12.03 -14.73 -6.52
CA ARG A 90 13.19 -14.78 -5.62
C ARG A 90 12.89 -14.08 -4.30
N VAL A 91 13.50 -14.54 -3.21
CA VAL A 91 13.41 -13.92 -1.88
C VAL A 91 14.80 -13.67 -1.35
N GLU A 92 15.11 -12.42 -1.03
CA GLU A 92 16.41 -11.99 -0.53
C GLU A 92 16.21 -11.13 0.74
N GLU A 93 17.06 -11.30 1.75
CA GLU A 93 17.00 -10.47 2.95
C GLU A 93 17.74 -9.14 2.75
N CYS A 94 17.10 -8.03 3.08
CA CYS A 94 17.72 -6.70 3.03
C CYS A 94 17.52 -5.92 4.33
N LEU A 95 18.20 -4.80 4.46
CA LEU A 95 17.94 -3.82 5.51
C LEU A 95 16.95 -2.77 4.98
N PRO A 96 15.99 -2.29 5.79
CA PRO A 96 15.00 -1.31 5.34
C PRO A 96 15.60 0.01 4.84
N ASP A 97 16.79 0.37 5.34
CA ASP A 97 17.53 1.60 5.00
C ASP A 97 18.60 1.40 3.92
N SER A 98 18.65 0.23 3.27
CA SER A 98 19.64 -0.10 2.23
C SER A 98 19.26 0.34 0.83
N VAL A 99 18.06 0.87 0.63
CA VAL A 99 17.55 1.34 -0.67
C VAL A 99 18.20 2.67 -1.03
N ARG A 100 18.71 2.79 -2.26
CA ARG A 100 19.27 4.01 -2.83
C ARG A 100 18.82 4.18 -4.28
N ALA A 101 18.67 5.43 -4.69
CA ALA A 101 18.49 5.74 -6.11
C ALA A 101 19.75 5.35 -6.90
N ALA A 102 19.57 4.81 -8.11
CA ALA A 102 20.66 4.39 -8.98
C ALA A 102 20.32 4.68 -10.46
N GLY A 103 20.54 5.91 -10.88
CA GLY A 103 20.10 6.39 -12.19
C GLY A 103 18.56 6.33 -12.31
N PRO A 104 18.01 5.70 -13.35
CA PRO A 104 16.55 5.57 -13.52
C PRO A 104 15.94 4.49 -12.64
N GLY A 105 16.73 3.70 -11.91
CA GLY A 105 16.30 2.58 -11.10
C GLY A 105 16.72 2.71 -9.64
N ALA A 106 16.82 1.57 -8.96
CA ALA A 106 17.16 1.45 -7.55
C ALA A 106 18.26 0.42 -7.33
N ARG A 107 19.08 0.64 -6.30
CA ARG A 107 20.06 -0.33 -5.79
C ARG A 107 19.75 -0.64 -4.34
N VAL A 108 19.86 -1.91 -3.96
CA VAL A 108 19.63 -2.38 -2.61
C VAL A 108 20.77 -3.28 -2.16
N SER A 109 21.32 -3.01 -0.97
CA SER A 109 22.31 -3.86 -0.35
C SER A 109 21.62 -4.93 0.50
N LEU A 110 22.05 -6.16 0.32
CA LEU A 110 21.53 -7.32 1.04
C LEU A 110 22.29 -7.55 2.35
N ARG A 111 21.68 -8.33 3.26
CA ARG A 111 22.32 -8.67 4.55
C ARG A 111 23.62 -9.47 4.39
N ASP A 112 23.77 -10.21 3.30
CA ASP A 112 24.98 -10.99 3.00
C ASP A 112 26.11 -10.19 2.32
N GLY A 113 25.92 -8.88 2.14
CA GLY A 113 26.89 -7.97 1.54
C GLY A 113 26.78 -7.82 0.03
N ARG A 114 25.96 -8.61 -0.66
CA ARG A 114 25.66 -8.40 -2.09
C ARG A 114 24.84 -7.14 -2.31
N SER A 115 24.87 -6.63 -3.52
CA SER A 115 23.97 -5.54 -3.95
C SER A 115 23.23 -5.95 -5.21
N LEU A 116 21.94 -5.68 -5.25
CA LEU A 116 21.08 -5.90 -6.41
C LEU A 116 20.59 -4.56 -6.97
N SER A 117 20.36 -4.54 -8.29
CA SER A 117 19.76 -3.40 -8.97
C SER A 117 18.44 -3.78 -9.58
N PHE A 118 17.47 -2.87 -9.50
CA PHE A 118 16.11 -3.03 -10.00
C PHE A 118 15.72 -1.81 -10.82
N ASP A 119 14.83 -2.01 -11.79
CA ASP A 119 14.24 -0.90 -12.55
C ASP A 119 13.23 -0.15 -11.68
N THR A 120 12.51 -0.87 -10.82
CA THR A 120 11.56 -0.28 -9.88
C THR A 120 11.40 -1.11 -8.61
N ILE A 121 11.00 -0.45 -7.52
CA ILE A 121 10.68 -1.07 -6.23
C ILE A 121 9.25 -0.69 -5.84
N TYR A 122 8.49 -1.68 -5.37
CA TYR A 122 7.17 -1.50 -4.76
C TYR A 122 7.26 -1.77 -3.25
N PRO A 123 7.06 -0.78 -2.38
CA PRO A 123 6.92 -1.00 -0.94
C PRO A 123 5.68 -1.86 -0.61
N ALA A 124 5.84 -2.78 0.32
CA ALA A 124 4.80 -3.60 0.92
C ALA A 124 4.99 -3.60 2.45
N MET A 125 5.05 -2.39 3.02
CA MET A 125 5.41 -2.15 4.42
C MET A 125 4.20 -1.66 5.24
N GLY A 126 2.98 -1.76 4.66
CA GLY A 126 1.76 -1.26 5.28
C GLY A 126 1.59 0.26 5.13
N CYS A 127 0.59 0.77 5.82
CA CYS A 127 0.25 2.19 5.82
C CYS A 127 -0.28 2.61 7.19
N THR A 128 -0.36 3.90 7.41
CA THR A 128 -1.05 4.50 8.56
C THR A 128 -2.36 5.12 8.10
N ILE A 129 -3.47 4.68 8.67
CA ILE A 129 -4.80 5.20 8.37
C ILE A 129 -4.99 6.51 9.16
N ARG A 130 -5.43 7.57 8.50
CA ARG A 130 -5.55 8.89 9.10
C ARG A 130 -6.93 9.10 9.74
N SER A 131 -7.37 8.14 10.56
CA SER A 131 -8.68 8.08 11.22
C SER A 131 -8.69 8.64 12.63
N LYS A 132 -7.51 8.91 13.22
CA LYS A 132 -7.37 9.24 14.64
C LYS A 132 -8.37 10.32 15.12
N LEU A 133 -8.56 11.39 14.39
CA LEU A 133 -9.45 12.47 14.82
C LEU A 133 -10.92 12.00 14.85
N ALA A 134 -11.35 11.15 13.92
CA ALA A 134 -12.70 10.58 13.94
C ALA A 134 -12.89 9.62 15.12
N ILE A 135 -11.87 8.79 15.40
CA ILE A 135 -11.86 7.88 16.56
C ILE A 135 -11.90 8.67 17.87
N ASP A 136 -11.14 9.75 17.99
CA ASP A 136 -11.16 10.63 19.19
C ASP A 136 -12.55 11.29 19.39
N LEU A 137 -13.34 11.45 18.32
CA LEU A 137 -14.74 11.88 18.38
C LEU A 137 -15.72 10.74 18.70
N GLY A 138 -15.26 9.50 18.81
CA GLY A 138 -16.05 8.32 19.14
C GLY A 138 -16.52 7.49 17.93
N ALA A 139 -15.99 7.74 16.73
CA ALA A 139 -16.30 6.90 15.56
C ALA A 139 -15.69 5.50 15.72
N GLU A 140 -16.43 4.48 15.29
CA GLU A 140 -15.96 3.11 15.28
C GLU A 140 -14.91 2.88 14.20
N CYS A 141 -13.94 2.02 14.49
CA CYS A 141 -12.93 1.56 13.54
C CYS A 141 -12.73 0.05 13.66
N ASP A 142 -12.20 -0.56 12.59
CA ASP A 142 -11.78 -1.94 12.60
C ASP A 142 -10.42 -2.13 13.30
N GLY A 143 -9.92 -3.39 13.33
CA GLY A 143 -8.62 -3.72 13.93
C GLY A 143 -7.40 -3.12 13.23
N ALA A 144 -7.53 -2.63 12.00
CA ALA A 144 -6.50 -1.94 11.24
C ALA A 144 -6.57 -0.41 11.42
N GLY A 145 -7.69 0.11 11.95
CA GLY A 145 -7.94 1.54 12.14
C GLY A 145 -8.75 2.20 11.03
N ASN A 146 -9.31 1.42 10.07
CA ASN A 146 -10.25 1.93 9.09
C ASN A 146 -11.56 2.34 9.76
N LEU A 147 -12.15 3.44 9.34
CA LEU A 147 -13.45 3.87 9.86
C LEU A 147 -14.56 2.96 9.33
N VAL A 148 -15.42 2.52 10.25
CA VAL A 148 -16.61 1.72 9.91
C VAL A 148 -17.71 2.68 9.48
N VAL A 149 -18.31 2.41 8.31
CA VAL A 149 -19.40 3.20 7.73
C VAL A 149 -20.50 2.29 7.18
N ASP A 150 -21.72 2.85 7.05
CA ASP A 150 -22.82 2.20 6.35
C ASP A 150 -22.74 2.41 4.82
N SER A 151 -23.70 1.87 4.08
CA SER A 151 -23.78 2.03 2.61
C SER A 151 -23.99 3.47 2.13
N HIS A 152 -24.26 4.41 3.04
CA HIS A 152 -24.39 5.85 2.78
C HIS A 152 -23.15 6.63 3.24
N GLN A 153 -22.07 5.92 3.62
CA GLN A 153 -20.83 6.48 4.14
C GLN A 153 -21.01 7.23 5.47
N ARG A 154 -22.05 6.88 6.25
CA ARG A 154 -22.27 7.40 7.59
C ARG A 154 -21.47 6.59 8.60
N THR A 155 -20.81 7.25 9.53
CA THR A 155 -20.28 6.60 10.74
C THR A 155 -21.40 6.37 11.76
N GLY A 156 -21.12 5.68 12.86
CA GLY A 156 -22.06 5.55 13.98
C GLY A 156 -22.44 6.88 14.68
N ILE A 157 -21.80 7.99 14.31
CA ILE A 157 -22.02 9.32 14.87
C ILE A 157 -22.90 10.14 13.92
N ALA A 158 -24.03 10.66 14.43
CA ALA A 158 -24.93 11.47 13.64
C ALA A 158 -24.23 12.70 13.01
N GLY A 159 -24.40 12.87 11.70
CA GLY A 159 -23.79 13.97 10.92
C GLY A 159 -22.30 13.81 10.65
N LEU A 160 -21.67 12.66 11.01
CA LEU A 160 -20.28 12.35 10.72
C LEU A 160 -20.20 11.25 9.64
N TYR A 161 -19.44 11.54 8.59
CA TYR A 161 -19.26 10.69 7.41
C TYR A 161 -17.78 10.40 7.19
N ALA A 162 -17.46 9.31 6.48
CA ALA A 162 -16.11 9.03 6.02
C ALA A 162 -16.11 8.50 4.59
N ALA A 163 -15.07 8.82 3.81
CA ALA A 163 -14.97 8.43 2.41
C ALA A 163 -13.51 8.28 1.96
N GLY A 164 -13.27 7.41 0.98
CA GLY A 164 -11.94 7.12 0.44
C GLY A 164 -11.14 6.20 1.35
N ASP A 165 -9.81 6.24 1.23
CA ASP A 165 -8.89 5.26 1.83
C ASP A 165 -8.87 5.22 3.37
N VAL A 166 -9.62 6.09 4.04
CA VAL A 166 -9.82 6.05 5.50
C VAL A 166 -10.87 5.02 5.92
N VAL A 167 -11.61 4.47 4.95
CA VAL A 167 -12.63 3.41 5.11
C VAL A 167 -12.05 2.09 4.61
N ASP A 168 -12.52 0.94 5.15
CA ASP A 168 -12.08 -0.40 4.74
C ASP A 168 -12.64 -0.80 3.37
N GLU A 169 -11.91 -0.41 2.32
CA GLU A 169 -12.23 -0.73 0.92
C GLU A 169 -10.94 -0.77 0.08
N ILE A 170 -11.09 -0.90 -1.23
CA ILE A 170 -9.97 -0.81 -2.16
C ILE A 170 -9.46 0.63 -2.24
N ASN A 171 -8.19 0.86 -1.91
CA ASN A 171 -7.52 2.15 -2.00
C ASN A 171 -7.30 2.57 -3.46
N GLN A 172 -8.38 3.02 -4.10
CA GLN A 172 -8.40 3.45 -5.50
C GLN A 172 -9.17 4.77 -5.64
N ILE A 173 -8.68 5.64 -6.49
CA ILE A 173 -9.29 6.96 -6.72
C ILE A 173 -10.75 6.85 -7.16
N ALA A 174 -11.08 5.84 -7.97
CA ALA A 174 -12.45 5.61 -8.43
C ALA A 174 -13.39 5.23 -7.28
N VAL A 175 -12.91 4.44 -6.31
CA VAL A 175 -13.66 4.09 -5.09
C VAL A 175 -13.85 5.33 -4.22
N ALA A 176 -12.79 6.11 -4.01
CA ALA A 176 -12.86 7.35 -3.23
C ALA A 176 -13.87 8.35 -3.83
N PHE A 177 -13.94 8.49 -5.16
CA PHE A 177 -14.95 9.30 -5.83
C PHE A 177 -16.37 8.74 -5.65
N GLY A 178 -16.54 7.42 -5.71
CA GLY A 178 -17.83 6.77 -5.44
C GLY A 178 -18.30 7.05 -4.01
N HIS A 179 -17.45 6.84 -3.03
CA HIS A 179 -17.73 7.15 -1.61
C HIS A 179 -18.07 8.63 -1.42
N ALA A 180 -17.31 9.54 -2.03
CA ALA A 180 -17.55 10.98 -1.93
C ALA A 180 -18.92 11.36 -2.50
N ALA A 181 -19.32 10.80 -3.65
CA ALA A 181 -20.61 11.07 -4.27
C ALA A 181 -21.77 10.57 -3.38
N ILE A 182 -21.65 9.36 -2.82
CA ILE A 182 -22.65 8.79 -1.90
C ILE A 182 -22.77 9.65 -0.64
N ALA A 183 -21.63 9.95 0.02
CA ALA A 183 -21.60 10.76 1.23
C ALA A 183 -22.21 12.16 1.00
N ALA A 184 -21.80 12.84 -0.08
CA ALA A 184 -22.27 14.19 -0.37
C ALA A 184 -23.79 14.23 -0.63
N THR A 185 -24.32 13.25 -1.35
CA THR A 185 -25.77 13.14 -1.61
C THR A 185 -26.53 12.92 -0.31
N ASP A 186 -26.08 12.02 0.54
CA ASP A 186 -26.75 11.75 1.81
C ASP A 186 -26.65 12.94 2.79
N MET A 187 -25.50 13.59 2.86
CA MET A 187 -25.32 14.81 3.65
C MET A 187 -26.28 15.93 3.21
N HIS A 188 -26.45 16.11 1.90
CA HIS A 188 -27.39 17.09 1.36
C HIS A 188 -28.84 16.79 1.82
N ASN A 189 -29.25 15.55 1.66
CA ASN A 189 -30.60 15.12 2.06
C ASN A 189 -30.82 15.25 3.57
N TYR A 190 -29.82 14.89 4.37
CA TYR A 190 -29.85 15.04 5.83
C TYR A 190 -30.04 16.51 6.25
N LEU A 191 -29.29 17.43 5.66
CA LEU A 191 -29.39 18.86 5.97
C LEU A 191 -30.74 19.44 5.56
N ALA A 192 -31.26 19.04 4.38
CA ALA A 192 -32.57 19.51 3.89
C ALA A 192 -33.76 19.05 4.77
N THR A 193 -33.58 18.04 5.61
CA THR A 193 -34.63 17.52 6.52
C THR A 193 -34.50 18.05 7.96
N THR A 194 -33.43 18.79 8.25
CA THR A 194 -33.12 19.30 9.61
C THR A 194 -33.39 20.81 9.75
N ASP A 195 -33.76 21.50 8.68
CA ASP A 195 -34.31 22.89 8.64
C ASP A 195 -35.85 22.85 8.74
#